data_ea5458829cf511c547c8c66f0ef5cc7a
#
_entry.id   ea5458829cf511c547c8c66f0ef5cc7a
#
_cell.length_a   1.000
_cell.length_b   1.000
_cell.length_c   1.000
_cell.angle_alpha   90.00
_cell.angle_beta   90.00
_cell.angle_gamma   90.00
#
_symmetry.space_group_name_H-M   'P 1'
#
loop_
_entity.id
_entity.type
_entity.pdbx_description
1 polymer ?
#
loop_
_entity_poly.entity_id
_entity_poly.type
_entity_poly.pdbx_seq_one_letter_code
_entity_poly.pdbx_strand_id
1 'polypeptide(L)'
;MMNLAQKIVASSFARLAFCACLVFGAFATEAMASDTLSIWVMDNGLGSKNAMKRLVKKFYRETGIPVKLTSLSWGEAFRKITFTFADSNDVAPDVIQLGSTWVPHFAAAGAIRPIDSLISKIDTSRFLGEGLRSTHISGKPETYAVPWFIDVRGFFVNERIWQQLGFDDSDFESYAHVLGVLKTIASSDLKTEAGVKVTPFALPGKDDWTGQQCMAPFVWSHGGDFVVPSGKGYRSALLDSNTLVGLALYAKIMGDAQMAPHSLFENSSENAEGFVRSERVIHYGTSELIKQLEFPEQAGGLANSAIAKDGIKVMDLPAGSHGKFSFMGGSHLALGNKKDTSKYALAEQLLAYMLRADNIDAFSRQVGFLPADRSILHIWNRDSRYSKIVAELEHSRSFPNIPEWGEVEKVLIDLSNNMGALFVNTKHQKKRSAALAQMVYEANSKINEILNHSDSLNGSEKMHWAQHIFLQDYNEIYPKSAAEIIGRSELPLVDEIKDKIGSCRYLLISVGAGFLALCIVLTCFRRKKKK
;
A
#
# COMPACT_ATOMS: atom_id res chain seq x y z
N MET A 1 66.88 43.83 -28.12
CA MET A 1 65.88 43.68 -29.18
C MET A 1 65.63 42.22 -29.51
N MET A 2 64.53 41.65 -29.08
CA MET A 2 64.17 40.25 -29.43
C MET A 2 63.77 40.18 -30.90
N ASN A 3 64.41 39.30 -31.69
CA ASN A 3 64.22 39.18 -33.14
C ASN A 3 62.77 38.74 -33.46
N LEU A 4 62.22 39.24 -34.53
CA LEU A 4 60.83 39.02 -34.99
C LEU A 4 60.48 37.50 -35.05
N ALA A 5 61.46 36.66 -35.39
CA ALA A 5 61.33 35.21 -35.41
C ALA A 5 61.04 34.61 -34.02
N GLN A 6 61.60 35.13 -32.93
CA GLN A 6 61.35 34.65 -31.56
C GLN A 6 59.96 35.04 -31.07
N LYS A 7 59.39 36.17 -31.50
CA LYS A 7 58.03 36.57 -31.19
C LYS A 7 56.97 35.71 -31.91
N ILE A 8 57.26 35.31 -33.17
CA ILE A 8 56.35 34.42 -33.93
C ILE A 8 56.33 33.01 -33.33
N VAL A 9 57.49 32.48 -32.96
CA VAL A 9 57.60 31.14 -32.32
C VAL A 9 56.91 31.13 -30.94
N ALA A 10 57.12 32.17 -30.12
CA ALA A 10 56.43 32.27 -28.81
C ALA A 10 54.91 32.39 -28.94
N SER A 11 54.42 33.16 -29.96
CA SER A 11 53.00 33.28 -30.24
C SER A 11 52.35 31.96 -30.74
N SER A 12 53.10 31.19 -31.55
CA SER A 12 52.64 29.92 -32.06
C SER A 12 52.60 28.84 -30.95
N PHE A 13 53.57 28.81 -30.05
CA PHE A 13 53.56 27.92 -28.87
C PHE A 13 52.45 28.27 -27.90
N ALA A 14 52.17 29.54 -27.64
CA ALA A 14 51.07 29.99 -26.79
C ALA A 14 49.68 29.58 -27.37
N ARG A 15 49.52 29.70 -28.71
CA ARG A 15 48.30 29.26 -29.39
C ARG A 15 48.11 27.73 -29.37
N LEU A 16 49.18 26.94 -29.57
CA LEU A 16 49.13 25.48 -29.47
C LEU A 16 48.82 25.03 -28.04
N ALA A 17 49.42 25.65 -27.01
CA ALA A 17 49.13 25.34 -25.61
C ALA A 17 47.68 25.69 -25.25
N PHE A 18 47.15 26.83 -25.75
CA PHE A 18 45.75 27.24 -25.53
C PHE A 18 44.76 26.28 -26.24
N CYS A 19 45.04 25.87 -27.48
CA CYS A 19 44.23 24.86 -28.18
C CYS A 19 44.29 23.47 -27.50
N ALA A 20 45.50 23.06 -27.01
CA ALA A 20 45.62 21.81 -26.24
C ALA A 20 44.80 21.85 -24.93
N CYS A 21 44.84 22.97 -24.19
CA CYS A 21 44.00 23.14 -22.98
C CYS A 21 42.51 23.13 -23.29
N LEU A 22 42.05 23.69 -24.42
CA LEU A 22 40.66 23.66 -24.85
C LEU A 22 40.22 22.25 -25.25
N VAL A 23 41.07 21.49 -25.95
CA VAL A 23 40.80 20.10 -26.35
C VAL A 23 40.80 19.19 -25.14
N PHE A 24 41.77 19.31 -24.22
CA PHE A 24 41.77 18.52 -22.96
C PHE A 24 40.62 18.94 -22.04
N GLY A 25 40.23 20.21 -21.98
CA GLY A 25 39.07 20.66 -21.23
C GLY A 25 37.75 20.13 -21.81
N ALA A 26 37.62 20.05 -23.14
CA ALA A 26 36.45 19.50 -23.82
C ALA A 26 36.33 17.98 -23.59
N PHE A 27 37.44 17.23 -23.67
CA PHE A 27 37.45 15.80 -23.35
C PHE A 27 37.17 15.51 -21.87
N ALA A 28 37.64 16.36 -20.95
CA ALA A 28 37.33 16.21 -19.52
C ALA A 28 35.86 16.51 -19.21
N THR A 29 35.23 17.46 -19.94
CA THR A 29 33.81 17.78 -19.76
C THR A 29 32.88 16.74 -20.40
N GLU A 30 33.24 16.14 -21.52
CA GLU A 30 32.47 15.02 -22.11
C GLU A 30 32.60 13.74 -21.28
N ALA A 31 33.78 13.39 -20.74
CA ALA A 31 33.98 12.26 -19.85
C ALA A 31 33.15 12.45 -18.55
N MET A 32 33.10 13.64 -17.96
CA MET A 32 32.26 13.90 -16.78
C MET A 32 30.74 13.87 -17.08
N ALA A 33 30.32 14.20 -18.30
CA ALA A 33 28.91 14.10 -18.70
C ALA A 33 28.46 12.65 -18.92
N SER A 34 29.37 11.74 -19.33
CA SER A 34 29.06 10.34 -19.58
C SER A 34 28.81 9.53 -18.29
N ASP A 35 29.42 9.93 -17.17
CA ASP A 35 29.36 9.19 -15.90
C ASP A 35 28.29 9.69 -14.93
N THR A 36 27.55 10.74 -15.27
CA THR A 36 26.46 11.24 -14.43
C THR A 36 25.31 10.25 -14.38
N LEU A 37 25.01 9.75 -13.18
CA LEU A 37 23.85 8.91 -12.93
C LEU A 37 22.58 9.75 -12.79
N SER A 38 21.44 9.18 -13.07
CA SER A 38 20.11 9.76 -12.83
C SER A 38 19.33 8.94 -11.82
N ILE A 39 18.78 9.61 -10.80
CA ILE A 39 17.86 8.99 -9.84
C ILE A 39 16.53 9.74 -9.83
N TRP A 40 15.44 8.99 -9.96
CA TRP A 40 14.10 9.51 -9.79
C TRP A 40 13.51 9.03 -8.46
N VAL A 41 13.01 9.97 -7.67
CA VAL A 41 12.34 9.69 -6.39
C VAL A 41 11.01 10.46 -6.34
N MET A 42 10.10 9.99 -5.50
CA MET A 42 8.84 10.67 -5.24
C MET A 42 9.02 11.72 -4.16
N ASP A 43 8.09 12.67 -4.11
CA ASP A 43 7.94 13.55 -2.97
C ASP A 43 7.31 12.73 -1.83
N ASN A 44 8.13 12.43 -0.83
CA ASN A 44 7.76 11.61 0.33
C ASN A 44 7.51 12.52 1.55
N GLY A 45 6.88 13.65 1.33
CA GLY A 45 6.52 14.58 2.38
C GLY A 45 7.67 15.52 2.81
N LEU A 46 7.51 16.06 3.99
CA LEU A 46 8.30 17.18 4.49
C LEU A 46 9.79 16.89 4.53
N GLY A 47 10.56 17.70 3.84
CA GLY A 47 12.02 17.60 3.83
C GLY A 47 12.61 16.47 2.98
N SER A 48 11.80 15.61 2.36
CA SER A 48 12.25 14.45 1.57
C SER A 48 13.23 14.84 0.46
N LYS A 49 12.91 15.89 -0.31
CA LYS A 49 13.78 16.42 -1.37
C LYS A 49 15.14 16.87 -0.84
N ASN A 50 15.17 17.52 0.33
CA ASN A 50 16.40 17.96 0.95
C ASN A 50 17.21 16.79 1.53
N ALA A 51 16.55 15.78 2.09
CA ALA A 51 17.20 14.55 2.53
C ALA A 51 17.88 13.85 1.35
N MET A 52 17.19 13.70 0.23
CA MET A 52 17.76 13.13 -0.99
C MET A 52 18.94 13.93 -1.54
N LYS A 53 18.83 15.28 -1.58
CA LYS A 53 19.96 16.12 -1.98
C LYS A 53 21.19 15.91 -1.10
N ARG A 54 21.00 15.73 0.22
CA ARG A 54 22.11 15.43 1.14
C ARG A 54 22.73 14.06 0.85
N LEU A 55 21.91 13.02 0.61
CA LEU A 55 22.37 11.68 0.30
C LEU A 55 23.17 11.62 -1.01
N VAL A 56 22.65 12.19 -2.10
CA VAL A 56 23.39 12.20 -3.38
C VAL A 56 24.67 13.05 -3.31
N LYS A 57 24.68 14.15 -2.54
CA LYS A 57 25.88 14.95 -2.29
C LYS A 57 26.92 14.17 -1.46
N LYS A 58 26.48 13.39 -0.47
CA LYS A 58 27.34 12.52 0.34
C LYS A 58 27.94 11.42 -0.55
N PHE A 59 27.14 10.76 -1.39
CA PHE A 59 27.58 9.78 -2.38
C PHE A 59 28.66 10.36 -3.31
N TYR A 60 28.41 11.55 -3.90
CA TYR A 60 29.39 12.21 -4.76
C TYR A 60 30.73 12.47 -4.05
N ARG A 61 30.68 12.91 -2.79
CA ARG A 61 31.92 13.17 -2.02
C ARG A 61 32.72 11.90 -1.73
N GLU A 62 32.05 10.75 -1.56
CA GLU A 62 32.68 9.46 -1.26
C GLU A 62 33.18 8.74 -2.52
N THR A 63 32.52 8.93 -3.66
CA THR A 63 32.78 8.14 -4.88
C THR A 63 33.29 8.95 -6.07
N GLY A 64 33.10 10.26 -6.08
CA GLY A 64 33.35 11.12 -7.24
C GLY A 64 32.29 11.01 -8.35
N ILE A 65 31.26 10.15 -8.21
CA ILE A 65 30.23 9.90 -9.22
C ILE A 65 29.10 10.94 -9.07
N PRO A 66 28.86 11.80 -10.07
CA PRO A 66 27.79 12.78 -10.01
C PRO A 66 26.42 12.12 -10.20
N VAL A 67 25.39 12.64 -9.49
CA VAL A 67 24.02 12.12 -9.55
C VAL A 67 23.04 13.25 -9.81
N LYS A 68 22.25 13.15 -10.88
CA LYS A 68 21.12 14.02 -11.19
C LYS A 68 19.87 13.51 -10.48
N LEU A 69 19.37 14.28 -9.51
CA LEU A 69 18.16 13.98 -8.76
C LEU A 69 16.93 14.61 -9.42
N THR A 70 15.90 13.80 -9.69
CA THR A 70 14.56 14.27 -10.11
C THR A 70 13.55 13.84 -9.06
N SER A 71 12.72 14.80 -8.57
CA SER A 71 11.60 14.53 -7.67
C SER A 71 10.29 14.59 -8.46
N LEU A 72 9.41 13.62 -8.26
CA LEU A 72 8.10 13.49 -8.89
C LEU A 72 7.01 13.57 -7.83
N SER A 73 5.82 14.05 -8.20
CA SER A 73 4.64 13.89 -7.35
C SER A 73 4.09 12.46 -7.49
N TRP A 74 3.56 11.87 -6.42
CA TRP A 74 2.96 10.53 -6.46
C TRP A 74 1.82 10.43 -7.47
N GLY A 75 0.96 11.44 -7.56
CA GLY A 75 -0.18 11.45 -8.49
C GLY A 75 0.20 11.41 -9.98
N GLU A 76 1.41 11.87 -10.34
CA GLU A 76 1.88 11.90 -11.74
C GLU A 76 2.90 10.80 -12.04
N ALA A 77 3.55 10.26 -11.00
CA ALA A 77 4.73 9.43 -11.14
C ALA A 77 4.44 8.17 -11.96
N PHE A 78 3.37 7.43 -11.67
CA PHE A 78 3.05 6.19 -12.38
C PHE A 78 2.95 6.42 -13.89
N ARG A 79 2.17 7.44 -14.31
CA ARG A 79 2.01 7.80 -15.71
C ARG A 79 3.32 8.23 -16.36
N LYS A 80 4.10 9.09 -15.67
CA LYS A 80 5.38 9.59 -16.18
C LYS A 80 6.40 8.48 -16.38
N ILE A 81 6.49 7.54 -15.44
CA ILE A 81 7.37 6.38 -15.52
C ILE A 81 6.96 5.51 -16.70
N THR A 82 5.66 5.19 -16.83
CA THR A 82 5.12 4.39 -17.95
C THR A 82 5.51 4.99 -19.30
N PHE A 83 5.27 6.29 -19.51
CA PHE A 83 5.62 6.94 -20.78
C PHE A 83 7.12 6.99 -21.03
N THR A 84 7.92 7.23 -19.99
CA THR A 84 9.39 7.33 -20.13
C THR A 84 10.01 6.00 -20.57
N PHE A 85 9.53 4.88 -20.02
CA PHE A 85 10.05 3.56 -20.41
C PHE A 85 9.44 3.01 -21.71
N ALA A 86 8.27 3.51 -22.12
CA ALA A 86 7.70 3.20 -23.42
C ALA A 86 8.40 3.97 -24.58
N ASP A 87 9.00 5.12 -24.28
CA ASP A 87 9.74 5.91 -25.26
C ASP A 87 11.15 5.32 -25.47
N SER A 88 11.52 5.12 -26.74
CA SER A 88 12.84 4.57 -27.10
C SER A 88 14.01 5.51 -26.80
N ASN A 89 13.74 6.74 -26.38
CA ASN A 89 14.74 7.73 -26.04
C ASN A 89 15.26 7.52 -24.62
N ASP A 90 16.50 7.24 -24.45
CA ASP A 90 17.31 6.86 -23.27
C ASP A 90 17.26 7.85 -22.06
N VAL A 91 16.10 8.50 -21.84
CA VAL A 91 15.84 9.43 -20.73
C VAL A 91 15.39 8.73 -19.43
N ALA A 92 15.24 7.41 -19.46
CA ALA A 92 14.90 6.62 -18.29
C ALA A 92 15.96 6.77 -17.18
N PRO A 93 15.56 6.81 -15.89
CA PRO A 93 16.51 6.91 -14.78
C PRO A 93 17.36 5.65 -14.64
N ASP A 94 18.58 5.79 -14.11
CA ASP A 94 19.45 4.66 -13.77
C ASP A 94 18.97 3.98 -12.49
N VAL A 95 18.55 4.77 -11.50
CA VAL A 95 17.89 4.30 -10.27
C VAL A 95 16.53 4.97 -10.13
N ILE A 96 15.54 4.20 -9.71
CA ILE A 96 14.18 4.71 -9.54
C ILE A 96 13.56 4.22 -8.25
N GLN A 97 12.88 5.13 -7.54
CA GLN A 97 11.95 4.78 -6.48
C GLN A 97 10.63 4.34 -7.08
N LEU A 98 10.06 3.26 -6.56
CA LEU A 98 8.72 2.76 -6.91
C LEU A 98 7.92 2.49 -5.65
N GLY A 99 6.62 2.72 -5.69
CA GLY A 99 5.71 2.17 -4.69
C GLY A 99 5.78 0.64 -4.71
N SER A 100 5.65 0.02 -3.55
CA SER A 100 5.73 -1.44 -3.42
C SER A 100 4.76 -2.19 -4.35
N THR A 101 3.57 -1.66 -4.55
CA THR A 101 2.52 -2.22 -5.42
C THR A 101 2.80 -2.03 -6.92
N TRP A 102 3.75 -1.17 -7.29
CA TRP A 102 4.09 -0.87 -8.69
C TRP A 102 5.20 -1.76 -9.26
N VAL A 103 6.02 -2.35 -8.38
CA VAL A 103 7.17 -3.17 -8.81
C VAL A 103 6.78 -4.29 -9.77
N PRO A 104 5.75 -5.12 -9.50
CA PRO A 104 5.38 -6.20 -10.40
C PRO A 104 4.95 -5.71 -11.79
N HIS A 105 4.24 -4.58 -11.86
CA HIS A 105 3.82 -3.97 -13.12
C HIS A 105 5.02 -3.53 -13.97
N PHE A 106 5.93 -2.73 -13.39
CA PHE A 106 7.09 -2.22 -14.13
C PHE A 106 8.13 -3.30 -14.44
N ALA A 107 8.22 -4.34 -13.59
CA ALA A 107 9.05 -5.52 -13.87
C ALA A 107 8.51 -6.32 -15.06
N ALA A 108 7.21 -6.58 -15.10
CA ALA A 108 6.56 -7.29 -16.21
C ALA A 108 6.59 -6.50 -17.53
N ALA A 109 6.50 -5.17 -17.45
CA ALA A 109 6.65 -4.28 -18.59
C ALA A 109 8.10 -4.16 -19.11
N GLY A 110 9.08 -4.77 -18.40
CA GLY A 110 10.50 -4.65 -18.75
C GLY A 110 11.10 -3.26 -18.50
N ALA A 111 10.44 -2.42 -17.70
CA ALA A 111 10.91 -1.08 -17.37
C ALA A 111 12.04 -1.08 -16.34
N ILE A 112 12.05 -2.06 -15.45
CA ILE A 112 13.10 -2.30 -14.47
C ILE A 112 13.72 -3.68 -14.69
N ARG A 113 15.00 -3.83 -14.39
CA ARG A 113 15.74 -5.07 -14.59
C ARG A 113 15.88 -5.89 -13.31
N PRO A 114 16.08 -7.22 -13.41
CA PRO A 114 16.45 -8.04 -12.26
C PRO A 114 17.77 -7.54 -11.63
N ILE A 115 17.85 -7.66 -10.30
CA ILE A 115 19.00 -7.23 -9.50
C ILE A 115 19.59 -8.36 -8.64
N ASP A 116 19.37 -9.62 -9.02
CA ASP A 116 19.80 -10.81 -8.26
C ASP A 116 21.30 -10.82 -7.99
N SER A 117 22.11 -10.32 -8.94
CA SER A 117 23.56 -10.16 -8.78
C SER A 117 23.94 -9.20 -7.64
N LEU A 118 23.14 -8.17 -7.40
CA LEU A 118 23.31 -7.25 -6.28
C LEU A 118 22.75 -7.87 -4.99
N ILE A 119 21.58 -8.48 -5.06
CA ILE A 119 20.90 -9.10 -3.92
C ILE A 119 21.76 -10.20 -3.29
N SER A 120 22.46 -11.02 -4.09
CA SER A 120 23.35 -12.06 -3.59
C SER A 120 24.51 -11.52 -2.72
N LYS A 121 24.79 -10.21 -2.79
CA LYS A 121 25.85 -9.52 -2.00
C LYS A 121 25.29 -8.80 -0.78
N ILE A 122 23.97 -8.80 -0.58
CA ILE A 122 23.28 -8.09 0.50
C ILE A 122 22.66 -9.11 1.44
N ASP A 123 22.80 -8.91 2.74
CA ASP A 123 22.04 -9.66 3.74
C ASP A 123 20.55 -9.24 3.67
N THR A 124 19.75 -10.03 2.96
CA THR A 124 18.31 -9.77 2.79
C THR A 124 17.48 -10.08 4.04
N SER A 125 18.03 -10.85 5.00
CA SER A 125 17.33 -11.17 6.27
C SER A 125 17.09 -9.93 7.13
N ARG A 126 17.82 -8.86 6.88
CA ARG A 126 17.65 -7.56 7.54
C ARG A 126 16.36 -6.82 7.13
N PHE A 127 15.75 -7.16 6.01
CA PHE A 127 14.52 -6.49 5.58
C PHE A 127 13.27 -7.19 6.12
N LEU A 128 12.18 -6.44 6.24
CA LEU A 128 10.88 -6.98 6.63
C LEU A 128 10.33 -7.89 5.53
N GLY A 129 9.75 -9.02 5.93
CA GLY A 129 9.32 -10.07 5.00
C GLY A 129 8.30 -9.59 3.95
N GLU A 130 7.34 -8.75 4.35
CA GLU A 130 6.35 -8.17 3.42
C GLU A 130 7.00 -7.21 2.41
N GLY A 131 7.96 -6.38 2.88
CA GLY A 131 8.77 -5.54 2.00
C GLY A 131 9.54 -6.35 0.97
N LEU A 132 10.16 -7.48 1.37
CA LEU A 132 10.85 -8.37 0.43
C LEU A 132 9.88 -9.04 -0.56
N ARG A 133 8.70 -9.50 -0.10
CA ARG A 133 7.72 -10.10 -1.01
C ARG A 133 7.34 -9.15 -2.14
N SER A 134 7.13 -7.88 -1.85
CA SER A 134 6.73 -6.88 -2.85
C SER A 134 7.84 -6.48 -3.85
N THR A 135 9.06 -7.04 -3.73
CA THR A 135 10.14 -6.83 -4.71
C THR A 135 10.15 -7.84 -5.86
N HIS A 136 9.25 -8.81 -5.84
CA HIS A 136 9.13 -9.90 -6.81
C HIS A 136 7.80 -9.84 -7.57
N ILE A 137 7.73 -10.54 -8.69
CA ILE A 137 6.46 -10.92 -9.31
C ILE A 137 6.04 -12.26 -8.70
N SER A 138 4.79 -12.41 -8.28
CA SER A 138 4.26 -13.68 -7.77
C SER A 138 4.58 -14.85 -8.69
N GLY A 139 5.18 -15.90 -8.13
CA GLY A 139 5.55 -17.10 -8.87
C GLY A 139 6.84 -16.99 -9.70
N LYS A 140 7.56 -15.87 -9.65
CA LYS A 140 8.86 -15.70 -10.30
C LYS A 140 9.97 -15.57 -9.27
N PRO A 141 11.16 -16.14 -9.52
CA PRO A 141 12.28 -16.11 -8.59
C PRO A 141 13.06 -14.80 -8.61
N GLU A 142 12.98 -14.02 -9.70
CA GLU A 142 13.79 -12.84 -9.89
C GLU A 142 13.38 -11.70 -8.94
N THR A 143 14.38 -11.02 -8.39
CA THR A 143 14.23 -9.81 -7.57
C THR A 143 14.42 -8.56 -8.42
N TYR A 144 13.47 -7.63 -8.39
CA TYR A 144 13.48 -6.43 -9.25
C TYR A 144 13.75 -5.13 -8.49
N ALA A 145 13.63 -5.15 -7.17
CA ALA A 145 13.80 -3.95 -6.34
C ALA A 145 14.34 -4.32 -4.96
N VAL A 146 14.73 -3.34 -4.17
CA VAL A 146 15.10 -3.52 -2.76
C VAL A 146 14.23 -2.61 -1.89
N PRO A 147 13.71 -3.11 -0.75
CA PRO A 147 12.95 -2.30 0.19
C PRO A 147 13.80 -1.15 0.73
N TRP A 148 13.23 0.06 0.75
CA TRP A 148 13.92 1.25 1.22
C TRP A 148 13.30 1.80 2.51
N PHE A 149 12.00 2.12 2.47
CA PHE A 149 11.23 2.46 3.66
C PHE A 149 9.82 1.90 3.56
N ILE A 150 9.12 1.88 4.71
CA ILE A 150 7.80 1.28 4.85
C ILE A 150 6.80 2.38 5.21
N ASP A 151 5.65 2.32 4.57
CA ASP A 151 4.45 3.08 4.88
C ASP A 151 3.44 2.13 5.53
N VAL A 152 3.37 2.14 6.86
CA VAL A 152 2.33 1.44 7.62
C VAL A 152 1.31 2.46 8.08
N ARG A 153 0.04 2.15 7.84
CA ARG A 153 -1.06 2.98 8.31
C ARG A 153 -1.51 2.52 9.69
N GLY A 154 -1.85 3.49 10.53
CA GLY A 154 -2.38 3.27 11.87
C GLY A 154 -3.50 4.25 12.20
N PHE A 155 -4.17 3.99 13.30
CA PHE A 155 -5.16 4.90 13.85
C PHE A 155 -4.53 5.84 14.87
N PHE A 156 -4.77 7.13 14.66
CA PHE A 156 -4.37 8.20 15.56
C PHE A 156 -5.63 8.82 16.17
N VAL A 157 -5.57 9.13 17.46
CA VAL A 157 -6.66 9.86 18.13
C VAL A 157 -6.15 11.17 18.72
N ASN A 158 -7.02 12.18 18.75
CA ASN A 158 -6.79 13.41 19.50
C ASN A 158 -6.79 13.08 20.98
N GLU A 159 -5.62 13.10 21.62
CA GLU A 159 -5.43 12.57 22.97
C GLU A 159 -6.22 13.36 24.00
N ARG A 160 -6.26 14.69 23.92
CA ARG A 160 -7.03 15.54 24.83
C ARG A 160 -8.52 15.21 24.79
N ILE A 161 -9.10 15.11 23.59
CA ILE A 161 -10.53 14.81 23.43
C ILE A 161 -10.84 13.38 23.84
N TRP A 162 -9.95 12.43 23.54
CA TRP A 162 -10.07 11.03 23.95
C TRP A 162 -10.19 10.90 25.47
N GLN A 163 -9.29 11.54 26.20
CA GLN A 163 -9.30 11.59 27.68
C GLN A 163 -10.51 12.35 28.22
N GLN A 164 -10.89 13.47 27.60
CA GLN A 164 -12.05 14.27 28.00
C GLN A 164 -13.38 13.48 27.94
N LEU A 165 -13.50 12.56 26.98
CA LEU A 165 -14.67 11.69 26.83
C LEU A 165 -14.60 10.43 27.70
N GLY A 166 -13.49 10.23 28.43
CA GLY A 166 -13.29 9.09 29.32
C GLY A 166 -12.98 7.78 28.61
N PHE A 167 -12.54 7.83 27.36
CA PHE A 167 -12.14 6.63 26.60
C PHE A 167 -10.77 6.11 27.02
N ASP A 168 -10.61 4.79 26.94
CA ASP A 168 -9.35 4.10 27.11
C ASP A 168 -9.02 3.17 25.90
N ASP A 169 -7.99 2.34 26.02
CA ASP A 169 -7.57 1.48 24.90
C ASP A 169 -8.59 0.37 24.61
N SER A 170 -9.40 -0.06 25.58
CA SER A 170 -10.42 -1.10 25.40
C SER A 170 -11.57 -0.64 24.51
N ASP A 171 -11.83 0.67 24.47
CA ASP A 171 -12.83 1.26 23.57
C ASP A 171 -12.45 1.17 22.09
N PHE A 172 -11.21 0.73 21.77
CA PHE A 172 -10.72 0.59 20.39
C PHE A 172 -10.32 -0.84 20.02
N GLU A 173 -10.56 -1.83 20.88
CA GLU A 173 -10.14 -3.22 20.67
C GLU A 173 -10.75 -3.89 19.44
N SER A 174 -11.98 -3.50 19.06
CA SER A 174 -12.68 -4.08 17.91
C SER A 174 -13.45 -3.02 17.12
N TYR A 175 -13.79 -3.33 15.87
CA TYR A 175 -14.66 -2.46 15.07
C TYR A 175 -16.05 -2.24 15.69
N ALA A 176 -16.56 -3.18 16.49
CA ALA A 176 -17.80 -2.98 17.24
C ALA A 176 -17.63 -1.88 18.32
N HIS A 177 -16.51 -1.87 19.05
CA HIS A 177 -16.17 -0.82 20.00
C HIS A 177 -15.97 0.51 19.29
N VAL A 178 -15.21 0.53 18.17
CA VAL A 178 -15.04 1.74 17.35
C VAL A 178 -16.36 2.36 16.93
N LEU A 179 -17.35 1.56 16.50
CA LEU A 179 -18.69 2.09 16.18
C LEU A 179 -19.37 2.74 17.40
N GLY A 180 -19.17 2.20 18.60
CA GLY A 180 -19.63 2.81 19.87
C GLY A 180 -18.98 4.15 20.11
N VAL A 181 -17.65 4.21 19.99
CA VAL A 181 -16.86 5.45 20.10
C VAL A 181 -17.33 6.51 19.12
N LEU A 182 -17.49 6.14 17.81
CA LEU A 182 -17.96 7.07 16.79
C LEU A 182 -19.34 7.67 17.14
N LYS A 183 -20.28 6.85 17.64
CA LYS A 183 -21.61 7.31 18.07
C LYS A 183 -21.52 8.24 19.28
N THR A 184 -20.71 7.92 20.27
CA THR A 184 -20.51 8.75 21.47
C THR A 184 -19.94 10.12 21.10
N ILE A 185 -18.92 10.17 20.27
CA ILE A 185 -18.34 11.44 19.79
C ILE A 185 -19.38 12.23 18.98
N ALA A 186 -20.12 11.57 18.07
CA ALA A 186 -21.13 12.21 17.24
C ALA A 186 -22.24 12.88 18.08
N SER A 187 -22.59 12.25 19.22
CA SER A 187 -23.61 12.73 20.16
C SER A 187 -23.10 13.79 21.12
N SER A 188 -21.79 14.01 21.19
CA SER A 188 -21.18 15.02 22.04
C SER A 188 -21.39 16.43 21.45
N ASP A 189 -21.36 17.44 22.33
CA ASP A 189 -21.45 18.86 21.94
C ASP A 189 -20.06 19.53 21.89
N LEU A 190 -19.03 18.72 21.64
CA LEU A 190 -17.64 19.18 21.61
C LEU A 190 -17.41 20.14 20.44
N LYS A 191 -16.67 21.21 20.75
CA LYS A 191 -16.23 22.21 19.78
C LYS A 191 -14.74 22.49 19.94
N THR A 192 -14.12 22.86 18.83
CA THR A 192 -12.76 23.41 18.84
C THR A 192 -12.73 24.77 19.52
N GLU A 193 -11.54 25.30 19.83
CA GLU A 193 -11.39 26.68 20.32
C GLU A 193 -12.02 27.73 19.38
N ALA A 194 -12.03 27.44 18.07
CA ALA A 194 -12.68 28.29 17.06
C ALA A 194 -14.21 28.12 16.98
N GLY A 195 -14.82 27.29 17.84
CA GLY A 195 -16.26 27.05 17.87
C GLY A 195 -16.77 26.07 16.82
N VAL A 196 -15.89 25.40 16.04
CA VAL A 196 -16.26 24.39 15.05
C VAL A 196 -16.65 23.10 15.78
N LYS A 197 -17.77 22.48 15.38
CA LYS A 197 -18.20 21.19 15.95
C LYS A 197 -17.16 20.11 15.64
N VAL A 198 -16.74 19.38 16.68
CA VAL A 198 -15.85 18.24 16.54
C VAL A 198 -16.62 17.04 15.99
N THR A 199 -16.02 16.33 15.05
CA THR A 199 -16.59 15.15 14.37
C THR A 199 -15.76 13.90 14.67
N PRO A 200 -16.35 12.69 14.63
CA PRO A 200 -15.65 11.49 15.04
C PRO A 200 -14.48 11.12 14.09
N PHE A 201 -14.79 10.99 12.80
CA PHE A 201 -13.89 10.38 11.82
C PHE A 201 -14.19 10.89 10.41
N ALA A 202 -13.31 10.62 9.46
CA ALA A 202 -13.58 10.76 8.03
C ALA A 202 -12.81 9.70 7.24
N LEU A 203 -13.46 9.15 6.21
CA LEU A 203 -12.88 8.28 5.19
C LEU A 203 -12.84 9.04 3.86
N PRO A 204 -11.85 8.80 2.99
CA PRO A 204 -11.78 9.49 1.70
C PRO A 204 -12.87 8.96 0.76
N GLY A 205 -13.75 9.85 0.29
CA GLY A 205 -14.89 9.51 -0.57
C GLY A 205 -14.98 10.35 -1.83
N LYS A 206 -13.97 11.19 -2.12
CA LYS A 206 -13.95 12.06 -3.29
C LYS A 206 -12.56 12.24 -3.84
N ASP A 207 -12.36 11.95 -5.13
CA ASP A 207 -11.12 12.23 -5.88
C ASP A 207 -9.84 11.73 -5.16
N ASP A 208 -9.94 10.57 -4.50
CA ASP A 208 -8.86 10.02 -3.68
C ASP A 208 -8.25 8.77 -4.30
N TRP A 209 -6.92 8.71 -4.31
CA TRP A 209 -6.15 7.59 -4.85
C TRP A 209 -5.80 6.54 -3.77
N THR A 210 -6.14 6.79 -2.51
CA THR A 210 -5.83 5.88 -1.39
C THR A 210 -7.02 5.05 -0.93
N GLY A 211 -8.17 5.15 -1.61
CA GLY A 211 -9.43 4.53 -1.20
C GLY A 211 -9.31 3.02 -0.93
N GLN A 212 -8.63 2.27 -1.81
CA GLN A 212 -8.39 0.84 -1.62
C GLN A 212 -7.53 0.54 -0.38
N GLN A 213 -6.56 1.41 -0.05
CA GLN A 213 -5.74 1.28 1.15
C GLN A 213 -6.55 1.57 2.43
N CYS A 214 -7.55 2.43 2.34
CA CYS A 214 -8.46 2.73 3.44
C CYS A 214 -9.54 1.64 3.61
N MET A 215 -9.97 0.95 2.55
CA MET A 215 -10.89 -0.20 2.60
C MET A 215 -10.21 -1.46 3.16
N ALA A 216 -8.92 -1.63 2.88
CA ALA A 216 -8.18 -2.86 3.15
C ALA A 216 -8.28 -3.36 4.61
N PRO A 217 -8.06 -2.55 5.66
CA PRO A 217 -8.16 -3.03 7.04
C PRO A 217 -9.54 -3.55 7.39
N PHE A 218 -10.60 -2.94 6.85
CA PHE A 218 -11.97 -3.40 7.07
C PHE A 218 -12.23 -4.76 6.42
N VAL A 219 -11.78 -4.94 5.19
CA VAL A 219 -11.92 -6.19 4.43
C VAL A 219 -11.09 -7.31 5.06
N TRP A 220 -9.81 -7.07 5.28
CA TRP A 220 -8.89 -8.09 5.79
C TRP A 220 -9.19 -8.53 7.22
N SER A 221 -9.59 -7.60 8.10
CA SER A 221 -9.96 -7.92 9.48
C SER A 221 -11.22 -8.79 9.58
N HIS A 222 -12.01 -8.86 8.51
CA HIS A 222 -13.16 -9.75 8.40
C HIS A 222 -12.87 -11.03 7.59
N GLY A 223 -11.60 -11.28 7.23
CA GLY A 223 -11.18 -12.48 6.49
C GLY A 223 -11.45 -12.41 4.99
N GLY A 224 -11.83 -11.23 4.47
CA GLY A 224 -11.98 -10.97 3.04
C GLY A 224 -10.67 -10.61 2.36
N ASP A 225 -10.72 -10.47 1.04
CA ASP A 225 -9.63 -9.93 0.22
C ASP A 225 -10.22 -9.29 -1.06
N PHE A 226 -9.38 -8.57 -1.82
CA PHE A 226 -9.80 -8.00 -3.11
C PHE A 226 -9.55 -8.96 -4.26
N VAL A 227 -8.42 -9.67 -4.21
CA VAL A 227 -7.97 -10.62 -5.22
C VAL A 227 -7.35 -11.82 -4.50
N VAL A 228 -7.73 -13.02 -4.91
CA VAL A 228 -7.24 -14.27 -4.33
C VAL A 228 -6.74 -15.22 -5.42
N PRO A 229 -5.81 -16.13 -5.10
CA PRO A 229 -5.39 -17.18 -6.03
C PRO A 229 -6.57 -18.05 -6.49
N SER A 230 -6.59 -18.42 -7.76
CA SER A 230 -7.60 -19.29 -8.36
C SER A 230 -6.98 -20.13 -9.48
N GLY A 231 -6.85 -21.43 -9.27
CA GLY A 231 -6.15 -22.31 -10.21
C GLY A 231 -4.70 -21.91 -10.40
N LYS A 232 -4.33 -21.57 -11.66
CA LYS A 232 -2.98 -21.08 -12.00
C LYS A 232 -2.87 -19.55 -12.02
N GLY A 233 -3.96 -18.84 -11.74
CA GLY A 233 -4.03 -17.37 -11.78
C GLY A 233 -4.68 -16.80 -10.53
N TYR A 234 -5.40 -15.73 -10.73
CA TYR A 234 -6.08 -14.99 -9.68
C TYR A 234 -7.53 -14.69 -10.09
N ARG A 235 -8.38 -14.44 -9.11
CA ARG A 235 -9.75 -13.95 -9.31
C ARG A 235 -10.08 -12.81 -8.38
N SER A 236 -11.09 -12.03 -8.71
CA SER A 236 -11.70 -11.10 -7.77
C SER A 236 -12.37 -11.85 -6.61
N ALA A 237 -12.22 -11.31 -5.41
CA ALA A 237 -12.89 -11.76 -4.20
C ALA A 237 -13.91 -10.73 -3.66
N LEU A 238 -14.25 -9.71 -4.47
CA LEU A 238 -15.16 -8.64 -4.03
C LEU A 238 -16.56 -9.15 -3.66
N LEU A 239 -16.99 -10.26 -4.23
CA LEU A 239 -18.29 -10.88 -3.95
C LEU A 239 -18.20 -12.05 -2.97
N ASP A 240 -17.02 -12.32 -2.39
CA ASP A 240 -16.88 -13.30 -1.31
C ASP A 240 -17.52 -12.73 -0.03
N SER A 241 -18.19 -13.58 0.75
CA SER A 241 -18.99 -13.17 1.91
C SER A 241 -18.20 -12.33 2.92
N ASN A 242 -16.98 -12.74 3.24
CA ASN A 242 -16.13 -12.02 4.19
C ASN A 242 -15.72 -10.63 3.67
N THR A 243 -15.44 -10.51 2.37
CA THR A 243 -15.15 -9.23 1.72
C THR A 243 -16.37 -8.30 1.77
N LEU A 244 -17.56 -8.84 1.48
CA LEU A 244 -18.79 -8.07 1.56
C LEU A 244 -19.09 -7.55 2.97
N VAL A 245 -18.80 -8.33 4.02
CA VAL A 245 -18.95 -7.88 5.42
C VAL A 245 -18.02 -6.71 5.72
N GLY A 246 -16.75 -6.79 5.34
CA GLY A 246 -15.79 -5.68 5.52
C GLY A 246 -16.17 -4.43 4.72
N LEU A 247 -16.61 -4.62 3.47
CA LEU A 247 -17.12 -3.50 2.64
C LEU A 247 -18.41 -2.91 3.21
N ALA A 248 -19.29 -3.70 3.80
CA ALA A 248 -20.50 -3.20 4.44
C ALA A 248 -20.19 -2.30 5.64
N LEU A 249 -19.21 -2.67 6.47
CA LEU A 249 -18.75 -1.83 7.57
C LEU A 249 -18.14 -0.52 7.06
N TYR A 250 -17.23 -0.61 6.08
CA TYR A 250 -16.62 0.57 5.47
C TYR A 250 -17.66 1.52 4.90
N ALA A 251 -18.62 0.99 4.11
CA ALA A 251 -19.70 1.73 3.50
C ALA A 251 -20.66 2.34 4.54
N LYS A 252 -20.93 1.61 5.66
CA LYS A 252 -21.74 2.11 6.76
C LYS A 252 -21.12 3.35 7.39
N ILE A 253 -19.83 3.29 7.74
CA ILE A 253 -19.13 4.43 8.36
C ILE A 253 -19.08 5.61 7.38
N MET A 254 -18.67 5.37 6.13
CA MET A 254 -18.57 6.40 5.10
C MET A 254 -19.91 7.09 4.84
N GLY A 255 -20.99 6.33 4.80
CA GLY A 255 -22.32 6.83 4.48
C GLY A 255 -23.11 7.41 5.65
N ASP A 256 -22.59 7.33 6.87
CA ASP A 256 -23.24 7.84 8.08
C ASP A 256 -22.88 9.30 8.33
N ALA A 257 -23.88 10.17 8.20
CA ALA A 257 -23.73 11.62 8.35
C ALA A 257 -23.36 12.06 9.80
N GLN A 258 -23.43 11.18 10.78
CA GLN A 258 -23.02 11.45 12.16
C GLN A 258 -21.63 10.90 12.46
N MET A 259 -21.34 9.66 12.05
CA MET A 259 -20.05 9.01 12.32
C MET A 259 -18.90 9.59 11.48
N ALA A 260 -19.18 9.92 10.21
CA ALA A 260 -18.16 10.42 9.30
C ALA A 260 -18.73 11.49 8.34
N PRO A 261 -19.18 12.64 8.85
CA PRO A 261 -19.98 13.63 8.09
C PRO A 261 -19.22 14.25 6.90
N HIS A 262 -17.90 14.24 6.92
CA HIS A 262 -17.07 14.83 5.89
C HIS A 262 -16.60 13.83 4.81
N SER A 263 -16.76 12.53 5.05
CA SER A 263 -16.24 11.46 4.18
C SER A 263 -16.68 11.57 2.71
N LEU A 264 -17.91 12.06 2.47
CA LEU A 264 -18.45 12.12 1.11
C LEU A 264 -17.90 13.30 0.28
N PHE A 265 -17.23 14.25 0.90
CA PHE A 265 -16.88 15.53 0.30
C PHE A 265 -15.38 15.80 0.31
N GLU A 266 -14.59 14.94 0.95
CA GLU A 266 -13.17 15.15 1.20
C GLU A 266 -12.33 13.96 0.72
N ASN A 267 -11.11 14.27 0.30
CA ASN A 267 -10.05 13.30 0.04
C ASN A 267 -9.20 13.06 1.31
N SER A 268 -8.22 12.18 1.23
CA SER A 268 -7.35 11.82 2.36
C SER A 268 -6.54 13.01 2.91
N SER A 269 -6.12 13.95 2.06
CA SER A 269 -5.39 15.15 2.50
C SER A 269 -6.29 16.10 3.28
N GLU A 270 -7.51 16.37 2.78
CA GLU A 270 -8.51 17.20 3.46
C GLU A 270 -8.94 16.57 4.78
N ASN A 271 -9.04 15.22 4.83
CA ASN A 271 -9.30 14.48 6.07
C ASN A 271 -8.19 14.66 7.10
N ALA A 272 -6.93 14.59 6.67
CA ALA A 272 -5.77 14.83 7.55
C ALA A 272 -5.74 16.27 8.06
N GLU A 273 -6.04 17.26 7.22
CA GLU A 273 -6.12 18.67 7.62
C GLU A 273 -7.16 18.92 8.71
N GLY A 274 -8.35 18.29 8.59
CA GLY A 274 -9.39 18.40 9.62
C GLY A 274 -8.95 17.80 10.96
N PHE A 275 -8.19 16.71 10.95
CA PHE A 275 -7.55 16.17 12.15
C PHE A 275 -6.50 17.12 12.72
N VAL A 276 -5.66 17.70 11.89
CA VAL A 276 -4.63 18.68 12.27
C VAL A 276 -5.24 19.93 12.90
N ARG A 277 -6.43 20.34 12.50
CA ARG A 277 -7.20 21.45 13.12
C ARG A 277 -7.98 21.02 14.36
N SER A 278 -7.82 19.77 14.85
CA SER A 278 -8.60 19.19 15.97
C SER A 278 -10.13 19.21 15.75
N GLU A 279 -10.56 19.25 14.50
CA GLU A 279 -11.97 19.17 14.11
C GLU A 279 -12.44 17.71 14.03
N ARG A 280 -11.51 16.75 14.12
CA ARG A 280 -11.77 15.31 14.14
C ARG A 280 -11.03 14.64 15.27
N VAL A 281 -11.63 13.58 15.83
CA VAL A 281 -11.05 12.84 16.95
C VAL A 281 -10.17 11.71 16.46
N ILE A 282 -10.56 11.03 15.37
CA ILE A 282 -9.87 9.84 14.84
C ILE A 282 -9.36 10.14 13.43
N HIS A 283 -8.13 9.70 13.16
CA HIS A 283 -7.49 9.74 11.85
C HIS A 283 -6.85 8.39 11.53
N TYR A 284 -7.05 7.89 10.32
CA TYR A 284 -6.33 6.73 9.78
C TYR A 284 -5.30 7.23 8.78
N GLY A 285 -4.03 7.11 9.14
CA GLY A 285 -2.93 7.71 8.36
C GLY A 285 -1.59 7.03 8.60
N THR A 286 -0.54 7.66 8.10
CA THR A 286 0.83 7.15 8.11
C THR A 286 1.64 7.67 9.29
N SER A 287 2.74 7.00 9.63
CA SER A 287 3.69 7.44 10.67
C SER A 287 4.34 8.80 10.41
N GLU A 288 4.28 9.29 9.18
CA GLU A 288 4.76 10.61 8.77
C GLU A 288 4.18 11.74 9.62
N LEU A 289 2.90 11.63 10.02
CA LEU A 289 2.23 12.60 10.88
C LEU A 289 3.02 12.87 12.17
N ILE A 290 3.57 11.82 12.79
CA ILE A 290 4.37 11.96 14.02
C ILE A 290 5.56 12.90 13.77
N LYS A 291 6.21 12.74 12.62
CA LYS A 291 7.35 13.58 12.27
C LYS A 291 6.96 15.00 11.90
N GLN A 292 5.85 15.18 11.19
CA GLN A 292 5.34 16.50 10.85
C GLN A 292 5.04 17.36 12.08
N LEU A 293 4.58 16.76 13.19
CA LEU A 293 4.34 17.45 14.46
C LEU A 293 5.62 17.95 15.15
N GLU A 294 6.80 17.47 14.77
CA GLU A 294 8.08 17.92 15.31
C GLU A 294 8.68 19.12 14.55
N PHE A 295 8.22 19.37 13.33
CA PHE A 295 8.74 20.47 12.52
C PHE A 295 7.93 21.76 12.71
N PRO A 296 8.62 22.94 12.76
CA PRO A 296 7.94 24.22 12.83
C PRO A 296 7.24 24.55 11.51
N GLU A 297 6.20 25.39 11.56
CA GLU A 297 5.43 25.83 10.38
C GLU A 297 6.30 26.47 9.29
N GLN A 298 7.34 27.24 9.67
CA GLN A 298 8.27 27.86 8.72
C GLN A 298 9.02 26.82 7.88
N ALA A 299 9.12 25.59 8.37
CA ALA A 299 9.65 24.45 7.62
C ALA A 299 8.54 23.60 6.97
N GLY A 300 7.28 24.03 7.01
CA GLY A 300 6.11 23.31 6.52
C GLY A 300 5.59 22.23 7.47
N GLY A 301 6.01 22.26 8.75
CA GLY A 301 5.59 21.31 9.77
C GLY A 301 4.34 21.73 10.53
N LEU A 302 3.96 20.92 11.52
CA LEU A 302 2.71 21.03 12.27
C LEU A 302 2.92 21.28 13.78
N ALA A 303 4.12 21.64 14.22
CA ALA A 303 4.44 21.80 15.65
C ALA A 303 3.56 22.82 16.41
N ASN A 304 2.98 23.78 15.70
CA ASN A 304 2.09 24.80 16.28
C ASN A 304 0.60 24.55 15.98
N SER A 305 0.26 23.44 15.33
CA SER A 305 -1.13 23.09 14.99
C SER A 305 -1.99 22.82 16.24
N ALA A 306 -3.30 22.80 16.07
CA ALA A 306 -4.22 22.47 17.14
C ALA A 306 -3.97 21.05 17.69
N ILE A 307 -3.78 20.07 16.80
CA ILE A 307 -3.51 18.68 17.19
C ILE A 307 -2.16 18.52 17.91
N ALA A 308 -1.14 19.35 17.58
CA ALA A 308 0.13 19.32 18.30
C ALA A 308 -0.02 19.78 19.76
N LYS A 309 -0.95 20.71 20.01
CA LYS A 309 -1.28 21.18 21.37
C LYS A 309 -2.16 20.17 22.13
N ASP A 310 -3.10 19.54 21.44
CA ASP A 310 -4.00 18.53 22.01
C ASP A 310 -3.31 17.20 22.29
N GLY A 311 -2.21 16.91 21.60
CA GLY A 311 -1.52 15.62 21.61
C GLY A 311 -2.17 14.58 20.71
N ILE A 312 -1.35 13.62 20.30
CA ILE A 312 -1.80 12.43 19.56
C ILE A 312 -1.47 11.17 20.33
N LYS A 313 -2.39 10.23 20.33
CA LYS A 313 -2.15 8.85 20.76
C LYS A 313 -2.32 7.91 19.57
N VAL A 314 -1.39 6.97 19.41
CA VAL A 314 -1.50 5.89 18.42
C VAL A 314 -2.25 4.74 19.08
N MET A 315 -3.30 4.28 18.43
CA MET A 315 -4.14 3.17 18.88
C MET A 315 -3.65 1.85 18.30
N ASP A 316 -3.89 0.76 19.04
CA ASP A 316 -3.78 -0.58 18.47
C ASP A 316 -4.85 -0.76 17.38
N LEU A 317 -4.60 -1.62 16.39
CA LEU A 317 -5.57 -1.88 15.33
C LEU A 317 -6.82 -2.55 15.90
N PRO A 318 -8.03 -2.13 15.50
CA PRO A 318 -9.25 -2.79 15.95
C PRO A 318 -9.40 -4.16 15.31
N ALA A 319 -9.85 -5.15 16.10
CA ALA A 319 -10.11 -6.48 15.60
C ALA A 319 -11.45 -6.55 14.85
N GLY A 320 -11.44 -7.25 13.71
CA GLY A 320 -12.63 -7.83 13.09
C GLY A 320 -12.80 -9.29 13.49
N SER A 321 -13.69 -10.02 12.82
CA SER A 321 -13.96 -11.44 13.08
C SER A 321 -12.77 -12.38 12.79
N HIS A 322 -11.77 -11.92 12.04
CA HIS A 322 -10.60 -12.71 11.62
C HIS A 322 -9.26 -12.08 12.05
N GLY A 323 -9.28 -11.16 12.98
CA GLY A 323 -8.08 -10.55 13.54
C GLY A 323 -7.94 -9.07 13.26
N LYS A 324 -6.72 -8.58 13.42
CA LYS A 324 -6.33 -7.18 13.26
C LYS A 324 -5.48 -7.06 12.01
N PHE A 325 -5.82 -6.12 11.12
CA PHE A 325 -5.02 -5.88 9.91
C PHE A 325 -4.94 -4.40 9.58
N SER A 326 -3.78 -4.00 9.06
CA SER A 326 -3.59 -2.70 8.43
C SER A 326 -2.93 -2.86 7.06
N PHE A 327 -3.04 -1.81 6.26
CA PHE A 327 -2.31 -1.71 5.00
C PHE A 327 -0.86 -1.33 5.27
N MET A 328 0.05 -2.09 4.67
CA MET A 328 1.46 -1.78 4.58
C MET A 328 1.86 -1.62 3.11
N GLY A 329 2.22 -0.43 2.76
CA GLY A 329 2.93 -0.11 1.54
C GLY A 329 4.39 0.17 1.80
N GLY A 330 4.94 1.02 0.99
CA GLY A 330 6.30 1.51 1.13
C GLY A 330 6.93 1.82 -0.21
N SER A 331 8.19 2.13 -0.16
CA SER A 331 8.96 2.44 -1.35
C SER A 331 10.16 1.54 -1.48
N HIS A 332 10.38 1.11 -2.69
CA HIS A 332 11.51 0.32 -3.12
C HIS A 332 12.40 1.10 -4.06
N LEU A 333 13.66 0.75 -4.11
CA LEU A 333 14.61 1.23 -5.11
C LEU A 333 14.86 0.13 -6.13
N ALA A 334 14.78 0.49 -7.41
CA ALA A 334 14.99 -0.40 -8.55
C ALA A 334 16.00 0.19 -9.53
N LEU A 335 16.55 -0.65 -10.41
CA LEU A 335 17.40 -0.24 -11.50
C LEU A 335 16.58 -0.17 -12.80
N GLY A 336 16.66 0.97 -13.49
CA GLY A 336 16.02 1.12 -14.79
C GLY A 336 16.61 0.16 -15.82
N ASN A 337 15.75 -0.43 -16.66
CA ASN A 337 16.18 -1.28 -17.76
C ASN A 337 16.42 -0.42 -19.01
N LYS A 338 17.66 -0.04 -19.24
CA LYS A 338 18.08 0.85 -20.32
C LYS A 338 18.81 0.09 -21.42
N LYS A 339 18.78 0.61 -22.64
CA LYS A 339 19.56 0.06 -23.76
C LYS A 339 21.05 0.25 -23.56
N ASP A 340 21.45 1.41 -23.04
CA ASP A 340 22.84 1.68 -22.64
C ASP A 340 23.12 1.05 -21.27
N THR A 341 23.89 0.00 -21.25
CA THR A 341 24.28 -0.74 -20.03
C THR A 341 25.60 -0.26 -19.41
N SER A 342 26.27 0.71 -20.02
CA SER A 342 27.60 1.18 -19.57
C SER A 342 27.63 1.67 -18.13
N LYS A 343 26.50 2.21 -17.62
CA LYS A 343 26.36 2.75 -16.26
C LYS A 343 25.81 1.76 -15.23
N TYR A 344 25.49 0.52 -15.60
CA TYR A 344 24.83 -0.42 -14.67
C TYR A 344 25.64 -0.67 -13.40
N ALA A 345 26.96 -0.85 -13.51
CA ALA A 345 27.81 -1.06 -12.33
C ALA A 345 27.81 0.17 -11.39
N LEU A 346 27.80 1.37 -11.95
CA LEU A 346 27.73 2.62 -11.17
C LEU A 346 26.34 2.80 -10.53
N ALA A 347 25.27 2.43 -11.24
CA ALA A 347 23.91 2.44 -10.71
C ALA A 347 23.72 1.42 -9.58
N GLU A 348 24.30 0.22 -9.68
CA GLU A 348 24.34 -0.76 -8.58
C GLU A 348 25.11 -0.22 -7.37
N GLN A 349 26.20 0.50 -7.59
CA GLN A 349 26.96 1.14 -6.51
C GLN A 349 26.12 2.23 -5.80
N LEU A 350 25.37 3.05 -6.55
CA LEU A 350 24.46 4.03 -5.98
C LEU A 350 23.33 3.34 -5.19
N LEU A 351 22.73 2.30 -5.75
CA LEU A 351 21.68 1.53 -5.08
C LEU A 351 22.19 0.91 -3.77
N ALA A 352 23.33 0.24 -3.80
CA ALA A 352 23.96 -0.33 -2.60
C ALA A 352 24.29 0.74 -1.55
N TYR A 353 24.73 1.92 -1.98
CA TYR A 353 24.98 3.06 -1.10
C TYR A 353 23.72 3.57 -0.41
N MET A 354 22.62 3.70 -1.16
CA MET A 354 21.32 4.12 -0.60
C MET A 354 20.80 3.13 0.45
N LEU A 355 21.16 1.85 0.33
CA LEU A 355 20.74 0.76 1.22
C LEU A 355 21.61 0.59 2.47
N ARG A 356 22.64 1.40 2.66
CA ARG A 356 23.40 1.40 3.92
C ARG A 356 22.48 1.79 5.07
N ALA A 357 22.55 1.10 6.19
CA ALA A 357 21.68 1.31 7.35
C ALA A 357 21.68 2.78 7.83
N ASP A 358 22.87 3.42 7.85
CA ASP A 358 22.99 4.84 8.21
C ASP A 358 22.29 5.78 7.23
N ASN A 359 22.24 5.44 5.93
CA ASN A 359 21.55 6.24 4.93
C ASN A 359 20.04 6.02 4.93
N ILE A 360 19.58 4.78 5.14
CA ILE A 360 18.16 4.46 5.34
C ILE A 360 17.63 5.19 6.58
N ASP A 361 18.32 5.07 7.72
CA ASP A 361 17.91 5.71 8.97
C ASP A 361 17.87 7.24 8.83
N ALA A 362 18.90 7.84 8.24
CA ALA A 362 18.96 9.29 8.04
C ALA A 362 17.81 9.81 7.16
N PHE A 363 17.43 9.08 6.13
CA PHE A 363 16.30 9.43 5.27
C PHE A 363 14.98 9.22 6.01
N SER A 364 14.76 8.05 6.58
CA SER A 364 13.53 7.69 7.30
C SER A 364 13.22 8.67 8.44
N ARG A 365 14.23 9.06 9.24
CA ARG A 365 14.07 10.07 10.30
C ARG A 365 13.68 11.44 9.77
N GLN A 366 14.06 11.77 8.55
CA GLN A 366 13.70 13.06 7.97
C GLN A 366 12.25 13.06 7.50
N VAL A 367 11.76 11.96 6.93
CA VAL A 367 10.42 11.87 6.34
C VAL A 367 9.37 11.32 7.30
N GLY A 368 9.77 10.55 8.33
CA GLY A 368 8.87 9.99 9.33
C GLY A 368 8.30 8.61 8.96
N PHE A 369 8.64 8.05 7.80
CA PHE A 369 8.33 6.66 7.45
C PHE A 369 9.32 5.69 8.10
N LEU A 370 8.85 4.50 8.46
CA LEU A 370 9.70 3.50 9.08
C LEU A 370 10.76 2.97 8.09
N PRO A 371 11.99 2.70 8.55
CA PRO A 371 13.00 2.05 7.71
C PRO A 371 12.56 0.63 7.36
N ALA A 372 12.83 0.19 6.12
CA ALA A 372 12.60 -1.20 5.72
C ALA A 372 13.57 -2.19 6.41
N ASP A 373 14.64 -1.68 6.98
CA ASP A 373 15.69 -2.44 7.66
C ASP A 373 15.34 -2.66 9.13
N ARG A 374 15.00 -3.92 9.48
CA ARG A 374 14.63 -4.29 10.86
C ARG A 374 15.78 -4.13 11.87
N SER A 375 17.04 -4.15 11.41
CA SER A 375 18.19 -4.00 12.30
C SER A 375 18.25 -2.64 12.99
N ILE A 376 17.58 -1.62 12.43
CA ILE A 376 17.51 -0.28 12.96
C ILE A 376 16.14 0.09 13.55
N LEU A 377 15.13 -0.76 13.43
CA LEU A 377 13.79 -0.50 14.00
C LEU A 377 13.81 -0.33 15.53
N HIS A 378 14.72 -1.02 16.24
CA HIS A 378 14.85 -0.87 17.70
C HIS A 378 15.13 0.57 18.15
N ILE A 379 15.69 1.41 17.27
CA ILE A 379 15.94 2.82 17.58
C ILE A 379 14.62 3.61 17.56
N TRP A 380 13.69 3.22 16.69
CA TRP A 380 12.38 3.84 16.54
C TRP A 380 11.44 3.52 17.71
N ASN A 381 11.63 2.38 18.38
CA ASN A 381 10.87 1.99 19.57
C ASN A 381 11.12 2.88 20.79
N ARG A 382 12.05 3.84 20.74
CA ARG A 382 12.30 4.80 21.81
C ARG A 382 11.21 5.86 21.94
N ASP A 383 10.49 6.16 20.85
CA ASP A 383 9.30 7.00 20.88
C ASP A 383 8.07 6.08 20.95
N SER A 384 7.23 6.27 21.98
CA SER A 384 6.06 5.43 22.24
C SER A 384 5.06 5.43 21.07
N ARG A 385 4.97 6.51 20.31
CA ARG A 385 4.10 6.64 19.14
C ARG A 385 4.58 5.75 18.00
N TYR A 386 5.88 5.77 17.69
CA TYR A 386 6.47 4.87 16.69
C TYR A 386 6.49 3.43 17.18
N SER A 387 6.73 3.18 18.47
CA SER A 387 6.71 1.84 19.06
C SER A 387 5.38 1.12 18.81
N LYS A 388 4.26 1.83 18.94
CA LYS A 388 2.92 1.29 18.62
C LYS A 388 2.82 0.90 17.14
N ILE A 389 3.26 1.76 16.21
CA ILE A 389 3.22 1.46 14.77
C ILE A 389 4.16 0.30 14.42
N VAL A 390 5.34 0.23 15.05
CA VAL A 390 6.28 -0.90 14.85
C VAL A 390 5.68 -2.21 15.34
N ALA A 391 4.94 -2.21 16.46
CA ALA A 391 4.24 -3.40 16.95
C ALA A 391 3.17 -3.90 15.97
N GLU A 392 2.50 -2.99 15.27
CA GLU A 392 1.46 -3.37 14.29
C GLU A 392 2.01 -3.89 12.94
N LEU A 393 3.34 -3.89 12.74
CA LEU A 393 3.95 -4.49 11.54
C LEU A 393 3.60 -5.97 11.36
N GLU A 394 3.41 -6.72 12.45
CA GLU A 394 3.03 -8.13 12.42
C GLU A 394 1.60 -8.33 11.90
N HIS A 395 0.74 -7.31 12.03
CA HIS A 395 -0.64 -7.30 11.56
C HIS A 395 -0.80 -6.59 10.21
N SER A 396 0.30 -6.20 9.58
CA SER A 396 0.26 -5.45 8.33
C SER A 396 0.35 -6.35 7.10
N ARG A 397 -0.42 -6.03 6.09
CA ARG A 397 -0.46 -6.72 4.80
C ARG A 397 -0.30 -5.75 3.64
N SER A 398 0.20 -6.24 2.51
CA SER A 398 0.21 -5.56 1.22
C SER A 398 -0.73 -6.26 0.23
N PHE A 399 -0.94 -5.63 -0.90
CA PHE A 399 -1.70 -6.20 -2.00
C PHE A 399 -0.91 -7.28 -2.77
N PRO A 400 -1.55 -8.10 -3.61
CA PRO A 400 -0.87 -9.14 -4.38
C PRO A 400 0.19 -8.59 -5.34
N ASN A 401 1.33 -9.28 -5.44
CA ASN A 401 2.45 -8.91 -6.31
C ASN A 401 2.27 -9.46 -7.73
N ILE A 402 1.20 -9.05 -8.39
CA ILE A 402 0.87 -9.46 -9.76
C ILE A 402 1.00 -8.29 -10.73
N PRO A 403 1.39 -8.54 -11.99
CA PRO A 403 1.55 -7.48 -12.99
C PRO A 403 0.28 -6.67 -13.23
N GLU A 404 -0.87 -7.30 -13.13
CA GLU A 404 -2.20 -6.75 -13.35
C GLU A 404 -2.66 -5.83 -12.21
N TRP A 405 -1.95 -5.83 -11.05
CA TRP A 405 -2.39 -5.10 -9.86
C TRP A 405 -2.64 -3.61 -10.13
N GLY A 406 -1.81 -2.97 -10.95
CA GLY A 406 -1.99 -1.55 -11.29
C GLY A 406 -3.34 -1.24 -11.95
N GLU A 407 -3.88 -2.15 -12.76
CA GLU A 407 -5.21 -2.01 -13.36
C GLU A 407 -6.33 -2.39 -12.38
N VAL A 408 -6.11 -3.41 -11.55
CA VAL A 408 -7.04 -3.78 -10.46
C VAL A 408 -7.17 -2.63 -9.46
N GLU A 409 -6.05 -2.01 -9.08
CA GLU A 409 -6.00 -0.87 -8.14
C GLU A 409 -6.88 0.29 -8.63
N LYS A 410 -6.84 0.62 -9.92
CA LYS A 410 -7.73 1.66 -10.50
C LYS A 410 -9.20 1.34 -10.32
N VAL A 411 -9.60 0.08 -10.53
CA VAL A 411 -11.00 -0.35 -10.33
C VAL A 411 -11.41 -0.18 -8.87
N LEU A 412 -10.53 -0.48 -7.92
CA LEU A 412 -10.80 -0.33 -6.49
C LEU A 412 -10.85 1.14 -6.06
N ILE A 413 -10.01 1.99 -6.63
CA ILE A 413 -10.04 3.45 -6.43
C ILE A 413 -11.38 4.01 -6.94
N ASP A 414 -11.77 3.64 -8.17
CA ASP A 414 -13.06 4.05 -8.75
C ASP A 414 -14.24 3.57 -7.89
N LEU A 415 -14.18 2.34 -7.37
CA LEU A 415 -15.20 1.81 -6.47
C LEU A 415 -15.34 2.67 -5.21
N SER A 416 -14.23 3.04 -4.55
CA SER A 416 -14.24 3.88 -3.36
C SER A 416 -14.83 5.28 -3.63
N ASN A 417 -14.37 5.94 -4.68
CA ASN A 417 -14.84 7.28 -5.06
C ASN A 417 -16.32 7.26 -5.47
N ASN A 418 -16.76 6.23 -6.19
CA ASN A 418 -18.15 6.05 -6.59
C ASN A 418 -19.09 5.73 -5.41
N MET A 419 -18.60 5.04 -4.36
CA MET A 419 -19.37 4.88 -3.10
C MET A 419 -19.67 6.25 -2.48
N GLY A 420 -18.68 7.15 -2.40
CA GLY A 420 -18.89 8.50 -1.93
C GLY A 420 -19.98 9.22 -2.72
N ALA A 421 -19.86 9.24 -4.06
CA ALA A 421 -20.85 9.85 -4.93
C ALA A 421 -22.26 9.23 -4.81
N LEU A 422 -22.36 7.90 -4.66
CA LEU A 422 -23.62 7.20 -4.44
C LEU A 422 -24.32 7.68 -3.17
N PHE A 423 -23.57 7.82 -2.07
CA PHE A 423 -24.12 8.19 -0.78
C PHE A 423 -24.58 9.65 -0.72
N VAL A 424 -23.94 10.55 -1.45
CA VAL A 424 -24.42 11.93 -1.64
C VAL A 424 -25.77 11.92 -2.36
N ASN A 425 -25.91 11.13 -3.42
CA ASN A 425 -27.05 11.18 -4.33
C ASN A 425 -28.23 10.29 -3.90
N THR A 426 -28.02 9.34 -2.98
CA THR A 426 -29.02 8.33 -2.62
C THR A 426 -29.25 8.28 -1.11
N LYS A 427 -30.39 8.84 -0.65
CA LYS A 427 -30.75 8.90 0.79
C LYS A 427 -31.42 7.62 1.30
N HIS A 428 -32.15 6.89 0.45
CA HIS A 428 -32.92 5.71 0.84
C HIS A 428 -32.05 4.48 0.96
N GLN A 429 -31.96 3.86 2.15
CA GLN A 429 -31.11 2.72 2.46
C GLN A 429 -31.27 1.55 1.45
N LYS A 430 -32.52 1.12 1.17
CA LYS A 430 -32.78 0.02 0.22
C LYS A 430 -32.26 0.31 -1.19
N LYS A 431 -32.44 1.55 -1.68
CA LYS A 431 -31.90 1.96 -2.99
C LYS A 431 -30.37 2.04 -2.97
N ARG A 432 -29.80 2.55 -1.87
CA ARG A 432 -28.36 2.64 -1.66
C ARG A 432 -27.72 1.26 -1.66
N SER A 433 -28.29 0.30 -0.92
CA SER A 433 -27.76 -1.08 -0.84
C SER A 433 -27.83 -1.80 -2.19
N ALA A 434 -28.90 -1.62 -2.95
CA ALA A 434 -29.02 -2.19 -4.30
C ALA A 434 -27.98 -1.59 -5.26
N ALA A 435 -27.82 -0.27 -5.26
CA ALA A 435 -26.84 0.40 -6.10
C ALA A 435 -25.39 0.04 -5.70
N LEU A 436 -25.10 -0.07 -4.40
CA LEU A 436 -23.78 -0.51 -3.91
C LEU A 436 -23.49 -1.95 -4.34
N ALA A 437 -24.45 -2.87 -4.23
CA ALA A 437 -24.30 -4.24 -4.70
C ALA A 437 -24.01 -4.30 -6.21
N GLN A 438 -24.70 -3.48 -7.00
CA GLN A 438 -24.44 -3.36 -8.44
C GLN A 438 -23.02 -2.87 -8.72
N MET A 439 -22.56 -1.81 -8.02
CA MET A 439 -21.21 -1.27 -8.18
C MET A 439 -20.12 -2.31 -7.84
N VAL A 440 -20.30 -3.03 -6.73
CA VAL A 440 -19.35 -4.10 -6.31
C VAL A 440 -19.37 -5.24 -7.32
N TYR A 441 -20.53 -5.61 -7.87
CA TYR A 441 -20.64 -6.62 -8.93
C TYR A 441 -19.92 -6.19 -10.20
N GLU A 442 -20.08 -4.96 -10.65
CA GLU A 442 -19.42 -4.41 -11.83
C GLU A 442 -17.90 -4.34 -11.63
N ALA A 443 -17.44 -3.89 -10.44
CA ALA A 443 -16.03 -3.91 -10.09
C ALA A 443 -15.45 -5.33 -10.08
N ASN A 444 -16.17 -6.30 -9.50
CA ASN A 444 -15.79 -7.72 -9.51
C ASN A 444 -15.63 -8.26 -10.93
N SER A 445 -16.59 -7.97 -11.80
CA SER A 445 -16.58 -8.44 -13.20
C SER A 445 -15.39 -7.84 -13.96
N LYS A 446 -15.15 -6.53 -13.78
CA LYS A 446 -14.02 -5.85 -14.42
C LYS A 446 -12.66 -6.35 -13.92
N ILE A 447 -12.53 -6.62 -12.63
CA ILE A 447 -11.30 -7.22 -12.06
C ILE A 447 -11.09 -8.63 -12.63
N ASN A 448 -12.13 -9.46 -12.74
CA ASN A 448 -12.02 -10.79 -13.32
C ASN A 448 -11.64 -10.72 -14.82
N GLU A 449 -12.12 -9.74 -15.56
CA GLU A 449 -11.69 -9.49 -16.95
C GLU A 449 -10.20 -9.16 -17.02
N ILE A 450 -9.72 -8.24 -16.18
CA ILE A 450 -8.28 -7.89 -16.09
C ILE A 450 -7.42 -9.12 -15.75
N LEU A 451 -7.90 -9.98 -14.85
CA LEU A 451 -7.21 -11.18 -14.41
C LEU A 451 -7.39 -12.39 -15.36
N ASN A 452 -8.08 -12.23 -16.48
CA ASN A 452 -8.44 -13.30 -17.41
C ASN A 452 -9.14 -14.48 -16.72
N HIS A 453 -9.99 -14.19 -15.71
CA HIS A 453 -10.74 -15.19 -14.96
C HIS A 453 -12.19 -15.25 -15.44
N SER A 454 -12.65 -16.46 -15.77
CA SER A 454 -14.05 -16.68 -16.14
C SER A 454 -14.88 -17.04 -14.92
N ASP A 455 -15.87 -16.23 -14.61
CA ASP A 455 -16.81 -16.48 -13.51
C ASP A 455 -17.81 -17.59 -13.87
N SER A 456 -17.87 -18.63 -13.06
CA SER A 456 -18.76 -19.78 -13.28
C SER A 456 -20.15 -19.63 -12.65
N LEU A 457 -20.38 -18.59 -11.82
CA LEU A 457 -21.61 -18.41 -11.06
C LEU A 457 -22.54 -17.38 -11.70
N ASN A 458 -23.86 -17.57 -11.49
CA ASN A 458 -24.89 -16.65 -11.96
C ASN A 458 -24.73 -15.25 -11.32
N GLY A 459 -24.49 -14.24 -12.14
CA GLY A 459 -24.26 -12.88 -11.68
C GLY A 459 -25.43 -12.28 -10.89
N SER A 460 -26.65 -12.66 -11.24
CA SER A 460 -27.87 -12.22 -10.55
C SER A 460 -27.91 -12.68 -9.08
N GLU A 461 -27.52 -13.90 -8.81
CA GLU A 461 -27.52 -14.46 -7.43
C GLU A 461 -26.45 -13.79 -6.57
N LYS A 462 -25.24 -13.60 -7.10
CA LYS A 462 -24.17 -12.89 -6.39
C LYS A 462 -24.56 -11.45 -6.05
N MET A 463 -25.20 -10.75 -6.96
CA MET A 463 -25.67 -9.38 -6.74
C MET A 463 -26.78 -9.33 -5.67
N HIS A 464 -27.75 -10.24 -5.68
CA HIS A 464 -28.77 -10.34 -4.63
C HIS A 464 -28.16 -10.63 -3.26
N TRP A 465 -27.17 -11.50 -3.20
CA TRP A 465 -26.42 -11.79 -1.98
C TRP A 465 -25.70 -10.54 -1.45
N ALA A 466 -24.98 -9.82 -2.29
CA ALA A 466 -24.32 -8.57 -1.90
C ALA A 466 -25.33 -7.55 -1.38
N GLN A 467 -26.46 -7.38 -2.04
CA GLN A 467 -27.53 -6.49 -1.59
C GLN A 467 -28.06 -6.88 -0.21
N HIS A 468 -28.22 -8.19 0.05
CA HIS A 468 -28.67 -8.69 1.35
C HIS A 468 -27.69 -8.29 2.47
N ILE A 469 -26.38 -8.50 2.26
CA ILE A 469 -25.34 -8.09 3.21
C ILE A 469 -25.36 -6.60 3.47
N PHE A 470 -25.45 -5.76 2.43
CA PHE A 470 -25.46 -4.30 2.57
C PHE A 470 -26.75 -3.73 3.18
N LEU A 471 -27.81 -4.53 3.29
CA LEU A 471 -29.04 -4.13 3.98
C LEU A 471 -29.00 -4.39 5.48
N GLN A 472 -28.16 -5.33 5.94
CA GLN A 472 -28.09 -5.70 7.37
C GLN A 472 -27.36 -4.63 8.18
N ASP A 473 -27.68 -4.52 9.47
CA ASP A 473 -26.85 -3.76 10.40
C ASP A 473 -25.57 -4.53 10.69
N TYR A 474 -24.43 -3.86 10.64
CA TYR A 474 -23.13 -4.47 10.97
C TYR A 474 -23.15 -5.18 12.33
N ASN A 475 -23.80 -4.61 13.34
CA ASN A 475 -23.91 -5.22 14.66
C ASN A 475 -24.73 -6.53 14.66
N GLU A 476 -25.54 -6.78 13.62
CA GLU A 476 -26.26 -8.03 13.41
C GLU A 476 -25.39 -9.06 12.67
N ILE A 477 -24.47 -8.58 11.85
CA ILE A 477 -23.54 -9.42 11.08
C ILE A 477 -22.31 -9.78 11.92
N TYR A 478 -21.81 -8.85 12.71
CA TYR A 478 -20.70 -9.03 13.64
C TYR A 478 -21.24 -9.52 14.99
N PRO A 479 -20.85 -10.62 15.54
CA PRO A 479 -19.70 -11.51 15.37
C PRO A 479 -20.03 -12.84 14.64
N LYS A 480 -21.00 -12.89 13.78
CA LYS A 480 -21.41 -14.13 13.10
C LYS A 480 -20.40 -14.51 12.03
N SER A 481 -20.05 -15.80 11.96
CA SER A 481 -19.25 -16.32 10.85
C SER A 481 -20.01 -16.18 9.51
N ALA A 482 -19.27 -16.12 8.39
CA ALA A 482 -19.89 -16.12 7.06
C ALA A 482 -20.87 -17.32 6.89
N ALA A 483 -20.55 -18.47 7.49
CA ALA A 483 -21.42 -19.66 7.48
C ALA A 483 -22.75 -19.45 8.22
N GLU A 484 -22.76 -18.70 9.33
CA GLU A 484 -23.99 -18.37 10.07
C GLU A 484 -24.87 -17.36 9.33
N ILE A 485 -24.24 -16.44 8.61
CA ILE A 485 -24.96 -15.48 7.76
C ILE A 485 -25.60 -16.21 6.58
N ILE A 486 -24.87 -17.09 5.93
CA ILE A 486 -25.33 -17.93 4.82
C ILE A 486 -26.45 -18.87 5.26
N GLY A 487 -26.34 -19.51 6.44
CA GLY A 487 -27.34 -20.45 6.95
C GLY A 487 -28.71 -19.86 7.28
N ARG A 488 -28.84 -18.52 7.30
CA ARG A 488 -30.11 -17.80 7.52
C ARG A 488 -30.71 -17.18 6.26
N SER A 489 -30.00 -17.25 5.13
CA SER A 489 -30.53 -16.75 3.86
C SER A 489 -31.32 -17.88 3.18
N GLU A 490 -32.58 -17.66 2.84
CA GLU A 490 -33.40 -18.54 2.02
C GLU A 490 -32.95 -18.53 0.53
N LEU A 491 -31.67 -18.36 0.26
CA LEU A 491 -31.15 -18.32 -1.10
C LEU A 491 -30.91 -19.72 -1.65
N PRO A 492 -31.33 -20.03 -2.89
CA PRO A 492 -31.16 -21.34 -3.53
C PRO A 492 -29.72 -21.87 -3.55
N LEU A 493 -28.74 -20.96 -3.51
CA LEU A 493 -27.30 -21.31 -3.52
C LEU A 493 -26.87 -22.14 -2.30
N VAL A 494 -27.50 -21.94 -1.15
CA VAL A 494 -27.16 -22.65 0.09
C VAL A 494 -27.62 -24.10 0.02
N ASP A 495 -28.78 -24.33 -0.59
CA ASP A 495 -29.31 -25.69 -0.74
C ASP A 495 -28.53 -26.47 -1.80
N GLU A 496 -28.09 -25.81 -2.89
CA GLU A 496 -27.23 -26.46 -3.91
C GLU A 496 -25.84 -26.80 -3.37
N ILE A 497 -25.24 -25.96 -2.50
CA ILE A 497 -23.96 -26.25 -1.82
C ILE A 497 -24.16 -27.35 -0.76
N LYS A 498 -25.26 -27.31 0.01
CA LYS A 498 -25.60 -28.35 0.97
C LYS A 498 -25.83 -29.71 0.28
N ASP A 499 -26.54 -29.70 -0.86
CA ASP A 499 -26.76 -30.91 -1.67
C ASP A 499 -25.46 -31.46 -2.26
N LYS A 500 -24.56 -30.58 -2.78
CA LYS A 500 -23.23 -31.00 -3.27
C LYS A 500 -22.35 -31.54 -2.14
N ILE A 501 -22.34 -30.91 -0.96
CA ILE A 501 -21.63 -31.42 0.22
C ILE A 501 -22.28 -32.70 0.73
N GLY A 502 -23.61 -32.78 0.76
CA GLY A 502 -24.38 -33.97 1.10
C GLY A 502 -24.06 -35.10 0.12
N SER A 503 -24.08 -34.84 -1.19
CA SER A 503 -23.76 -35.83 -2.23
C SER A 503 -22.31 -36.31 -2.14
N CYS A 504 -21.34 -35.43 -1.82
CA CYS A 504 -19.96 -35.87 -1.53
C CYS A 504 -19.84 -36.72 -0.26
N ARG A 505 -20.62 -36.42 0.79
CA ARG A 505 -20.66 -37.30 1.98
C ARG A 505 -21.26 -38.64 1.67
N TYR A 506 -22.34 -38.73 0.90
CA TYR A 506 -22.92 -40.01 0.45
C TYR A 506 -21.95 -40.76 -0.45
N LEU A 507 -21.22 -40.09 -1.34
CA LEU A 507 -20.19 -40.72 -2.17
C LEU A 507 -19.04 -41.28 -1.33
N LEU A 508 -18.58 -40.56 -0.32
CA LEU A 508 -17.53 -41.03 0.61
C LEU A 508 -18.02 -42.18 1.49
N ILE A 509 -19.28 -42.16 1.91
CA ILE A 509 -19.89 -43.24 2.68
C ILE A 509 -20.09 -44.46 1.78
N SER A 510 -20.53 -44.33 0.54
CA SER A 510 -20.69 -45.43 -0.42
C SER A 510 -19.36 -46.05 -0.85
N VAL A 511 -18.31 -45.23 -1.03
CA VAL A 511 -16.94 -45.70 -1.32
C VAL A 511 -16.35 -46.40 -0.09
N GLY A 512 -16.57 -45.86 1.12
CA GLY A 512 -16.17 -46.52 2.38
C GLY A 512 -16.87 -47.85 2.62
N ALA A 513 -18.18 -47.93 2.37
CA ALA A 513 -18.96 -49.17 2.46
C ALA A 513 -18.53 -50.22 1.41
N GLY A 514 -18.23 -49.77 0.18
CA GLY A 514 -17.68 -50.62 -0.90
C GLY A 514 -16.31 -51.19 -0.53
N PHE A 515 -15.44 -50.40 0.08
CA PHE A 515 -14.12 -50.87 0.55
C PHE A 515 -14.21 -51.85 1.71
N LEU A 516 -15.16 -51.64 2.63
CA LEU A 516 -15.42 -52.61 3.74
C LEU A 516 -15.96 -53.92 3.23
N ALA A 517 -16.90 -53.90 2.26
CA ALA A 517 -17.44 -55.10 1.62
C ALA A 517 -16.34 -55.86 0.86
N LEU A 518 -15.44 -55.18 0.15
CA LEU A 518 -14.31 -55.78 -0.54
C LEU A 518 -13.32 -56.44 0.42
N CYS A 519 -13.04 -55.81 1.56
CA CYS A 519 -12.19 -56.38 2.62
C CYS A 519 -12.80 -57.60 3.27
N ILE A 520 -14.14 -57.64 3.45
CA ILE A 520 -14.86 -58.81 4.01
C ILE A 520 -14.83 -59.97 3.00
N VAL A 521 -15.06 -59.72 1.70
CA VAL A 521 -14.99 -60.74 0.66
C VAL A 521 -13.57 -61.30 0.55
N LEU A 522 -12.53 -60.46 0.56
CA LEU A 522 -11.13 -60.92 0.51
C LEU A 522 -10.71 -61.71 1.74
N THR A 523 -11.24 -61.39 2.92
CA THR A 523 -11.00 -62.19 4.16
C THR A 523 -11.74 -63.53 4.14
N CYS A 524 -12.96 -63.58 3.58
CA CYS A 524 -13.69 -64.81 3.39
C CYS A 524 -13.03 -65.75 2.37
N PHE A 525 -12.48 -65.21 1.26
CA PHE A 525 -11.71 -66.01 0.28
C PHE A 525 -10.39 -66.58 0.85
N ARG A 526 -9.71 -65.84 1.74
CA ARG A 526 -8.49 -66.34 2.41
C ARG A 526 -8.79 -67.46 3.40
N ARG A 527 -9.99 -67.52 4.01
CA ARG A 527 -10.38 -68.61 4.93
C ARG A 527 -10.79 -69.86 4.18
N LYS A 528 -11.24 -69.84 2.93
CA LYS A 528 -11.57 -71.02 2.10
C LYS A 528 -10.35 -71.71 1.47
N LYS A 529 -9.14 -71.07 1.50
CA LYS A 529 -7.90 -71.71 1.00
C LYS A 529 -7.05 -72.36 2.10
N LYS A 530 -7.57 -72.44 3.35
CA LYS A 530 -6.91 -73.09 4.49
C LYS A 530 -7.78 -74.17 5.13
N LYS A 531 -8.66 -74.81 4.32
CA LYS A 531 -9.28 -76.12 4.66
C LYS A 531 -8.99 -77.12 3.56
#